data_f3b66368cb7c136102869c52715cdd69
#
_entry.id   f3b66368cb7c136102869c52715cdd69
#
_cell.length_a   1.000
_cell.length_b   1.000
_cell.length_c   1.000
_cell.angle_alpha   90.00
_cell.angle_beta   90.00
_cell.angle_gamma   90.00
#
_symmetry.space_group_name_H-M   'P 1'
#
loop_
_entity.id
_entity.type
_entity.pdbx_description
1 polymer ?
#
loop_
_entity_poly.entity_id
_entity_poly.type
_entity_poly.pdbx_seq_one_letter_code
_entity_poly.pdbx_strand_id
1 'polypeptide(L)'
;MKLYEKRFLSFQNKIELANSLWLSTSLSWQRRQMLENHIHRSWFKKEAESNIPDSRAFYPMPENELLKASFALEYTPAHYYRMYRGKKVYEESKCPTFTLRYDRAFPLKGALPSPSYHLAEFSARQSIEFGMFNTLDWAVNAGTFWNKSGMQFPDFKHFATTGLPVTERSFDTGFSLLDNYAYS
;
A
#
# COMPACT_ATOMS: atom_id res chain seq x y z
N MET A 1 -1.16 -0.29 18.60
CA MET A 1 -1.58 0.06 17.23
C MET A 1 -2.41 1.34 17.33
N LYS A 2 -2.05 2.37 16.59
CA LYS A 2 -2.78 3.64 16.59
C LYS A 2 -3.77 3.65 15.44
N LEU A 3 -5.01 4.08 15.68
CA LEU A 3 -6.11 4.05 14.74
C LEU A 3 -6.53 5.46 14.35
N TYR A 4 -7.03 5.61 13.14
CA TYR A 4 -7.68 6.83 12.67
C TYR A 4 -8.97 6.50 11.91
N GLU A 5 -9.92 7.41 11.93
CA GLU A 5 -11.14 7.30 11.13
C GLU A 5 -10.85 7.77 9.71
N LYS A 6 -11.32 7.00 8.74
CA LYS A 6 -11.20 7.31 7.32
C LYS A 6 -12.56 7.18 6.66
N ARG A 7 -13.08 8.29 6.17
CA ARG A 7 -14.23 8.32 5.25
C ARG A 7 -13.70 8.45 3.84
N PHE A 8 -14.17 7.62 2.91
CA PHE A 8 -13.64 7.66 1.57
C PHE A 8 -14.68 7.30 0.52
N LEU A 9 -14.48 7.86 -0.68
CA LEU A 9 -15.13 7.47 -1.91
C LEU A 9 -14.05 7.10 -2.91
N SER A 10 -14.16 5.93 -3.54
CA SER A 10 -13.17 5.48 -4.52
C SER A 10 -13.84 4.95 -5.77
N PHE A 11 -13.29 5.31 -6.91
CA PHE A 11 -13.58 4.74 -8.22
C PHE A 11 -12.34 4.03 -8.73
N GLN A 12 -12.51 2.78 -9.20
CA GLN A 12 -11.40 1.97 -9.70
C GLN A 12 -11.81 1.32 -11.02
N ASN A 13 -10.85 1.26 -11.94
CA ASN A 13 -10.99 0.58 -13.21
C ASN A 13 -9.71 -0.22 -13.51
N LYS A 14 -9.86 -1.41 -14.09
CA LYS A 14 -8.75 -2.24 -14.57
C LYS A 14 -9.08 -2.72 -15.97
N ILE A 15 -8.22 -2.42 -16.92
CA ILE A 15 -8.37 -2.80 -18.33
C ILE A 15 -7.12 -3.52 -18.82
N GLU A 16 -7.29 -4.46 -19.70
CA GLU A 16 -6.21 -5.11 -20.43
C GLU A 16 -5.95 -4.33 -21.71
N LEU A 17 -4.77 -3.70 -21.83
CA LEU A 17 -4.36 -2.93 -23.01
C LEU A 17 -3.81 -3.82 -24.12
N ALA A 18 -3.08 -4.84 -23.73
CA ALA A 18 -2.51 -5.85 -24.61
C ALA A 18 -2.40 -7.16 -23.84
N ASN A 19 -1.97 -8.23 -24.49
CA ASN A 19 -1.81 -9.51 -23.81
C ASN A 19 -0.93 -9.39 -22.56
N SER A 20 -1.51 -9.66 -21.40
CA SER A 20 -0.87 -9.56 -20.09
C SER A 20 -0.32 -8.16 -19.71
N LEU A 21 -0.78 -7.12 -20.39
CA LEU A 21 -0.48 -5.73 -20.07
C LEU A 21 -1.76 -5.10 -19.50
N TRP A 22 -1.77 -4.86 -18.20
CA TRP A 22 -2.92 -4.34 -17.47
C TRP A 22 -2.69 -2.91 -17.02
N LEU A 23 -3.65 -2.04 -17.29
CA LEU A 23 -3.70 -0.71 -16.73
C LEU A 23 -4.78 -0.67 -15.66
N SER A 24 -4.37 -0.36 -14.43
CA SER A 24 -5.27 -0.08 -13.32
C SER A 24 -5.26 1.42 -13.04
N THR A 25 -6.45 2.01 -12.97
CA THR A 25 -6.61 3.42 -12.62
C THR A 25 -7.53 3.54 -11.44
N SER A 26 -7.23 4.45 -10.52
CA SER A 26 -8.13 4.75 -9.43
C SER A 26 -8.14 6.23 -9.09
N LEU A 27 -9.31 6.72 -8.71
CA LEU A 27 -9.50 8.05 -8.14
C LEU A 27 -10.16 7.89 -6.79
N SER A 28 -9.58 8.45 -5.75
CA SER A 28 -10.12 8.35 -4.39
C SER A 28 -10.11 9.70 -3.70
N TRP A 29 -11.26 10.06 -3.13
CA TRP A 29 -11.39 11.13 -2.17
C TRP A 29 -11.44 10.54 -0.76
N GLN A 30 -10.73 11.15 0.17
CA GLN A 30 -10.61 10.66 1.53
C GLN A 30 -10.64 11.84 2.50
N ARG A 31 -11.39 11.68 3.59
CA ARG A 31 -11.32 12.55 4.77
C ARG A 31 -10.85 11.71 5.93
N ARG A 32 -9.84 12.19 6.63
CA ARG A 32 -9.17 11.45 7.70
C ARG A 32 -9.13 12.29 8.95
N GLN A 33 -9.45 11.68 10.08
CA GLN A 33 -9.38 12.31 11.40
C GLN A 33 -8.84 11.32 12.43
N MET A 34 -8.22 11.84 13.48
CA MET A 34 -7.79 11.00 14.58
C MET A 34 -9.00 10.49 15.34
N LEU A 35 -8.89 9.27 15.83
CA LEU A 35 -9.89 8.63 16.65
C LEU A 35 -9.50 8.80 18.12
N GLU A 36 -10.37 9.42 18.92
CA GLU A 36 -10.19 9.51 20.35
C GLU A 36 -10.74 8.25 21.03
N ASN A 37 -10.06 7.79 22.06
CA ASN A 37 -10.55 6.65 22.84
C ASN A 37 -11.69 7.11 23.76
N HIS A 38 -12.86 6.50 23.59
CA HIS A 38 -13.99 6.68 24.51
C HIS A 38 -13.98 5.68 25.68
N ILE A 39 -13.13 4.65 25.62
CA ILE A 39 -13.01 3.61 26.64
C ILE A 39 -11.78 3.87 27.48
N HIS A 40 -11.97 4.12 28.77
CA HIS A 40 -10.90 4.39 29.71
C HIS A 40 -10.38 3.15 30.45
N ARG A 41 -11.04 1.99 30.30
CA ARG A 41 -10.66 0.74 30.98
C ARG A 41 -10.54 -0.41 29.99
N SER A 42 -9.52 -1.21 30.16
CA SER A 42 -9.33 -2.47 29.43
C SER A 42 -9.46 -3.65 30.40
N TRP A 43 -9.93 -4.79 29.91
CA TRP A 43 -10.03 -6.02 30.71
C TRP A 43 -8.67 -6.53 31.21
N PHE A 44 -7.59 -6.18 30.52
CA PHE A 44 -6.24 -6.66 30.84
C PHE A 44 -5.30 -5.56 31.40
N LYS A 45 -5.64 -4.30 31.23
CA LYS A 45 -4.86 -3.16 31.75
C LYS A 45 -5.80 -2.21 32.51
N LYS A 46 -5.31 -1.66 33.62
CA LYS A 46 -6.08 -0.71 34.44
C LYS A 46 -6.46 0.57 33.71
N GLU A 47 -5.64 0.96 32.74
CA GLU A 47 -5.86 2.12 31.86
C GLU A 47 -5.75 1.72 30.41
N ALA A 48 -6.65 2.23 29.57
CA ALA A 48 -6.58 2.04 28.13
C ALA A 48 -5.47 2.93 27.58
N GLU A 49 -4.63 2.37 26.72
CA GLU A 49 -3.58 3.12 26.05
C GLU A 49 -4.20 4.14 25.10
N SER A 50 -3.75 5.40 25.19
CA SER A 50 -4.24 6.47 24.32
C SER A 50 -4.02 6.13 22.85
N ASN A 51 -5.04 6.38 22.02
CA ASN A 51 -4.93 6.24 20.57
C ASN A 51 -4.19 7.43 19.93
N ILE A 52 -4.01 8.52 20.66
CA ILE A 52 -3.25 9.69 20.19
C ILE A 52 -1.76 9.30 20.15
N PRO A 53 -1.05 9.49 19.02
CA PRO A 53 0.38 9.24 18.95
C PRO A 53 1.15 10.10 19.96
N ASP A 54 2.19 9.54 20.54
CA ASP A 54 3.09 10.31 21.39
C ASP A 54 3.77 11.40 20.54
N SER A 55 3.78 12.63 21.04
CA SER A 55 4.26 13.82 20.31
C SER A 55 5.73 13.73 19.87
N ARG A 56 6.50 12.81 20.46
CA ARG A 56 7.90 12.58 20.10
C ARG A 56 8.09 11.65 18.91
N ALA A 57 7.12 10.79 18.63
CA ALA A 57 7.24 9.78 17.57
C ALA A 57 6.52 10.20 16.28
N PHE A 58 5.40 10.90 16.38
CA PHE A 58 4.58 11.26 15.23
C PHE A 58 3.90 12.60 15.47
N TYR A 59 3.89 13.42 14.44
CA TYR A 59 3.09 14.64 14.46
C TYR A 59 1.62 14.29 14.68
N PRO A 60 0.88 15.06 15.51
CA PRO A 60 -0.55 14.90 15.58
C PRO A 60 -1.11 15.04 14.15
N MET A 61 -1.91 14.06 13.74
CA MET A 61 -2.52 14.10 12.42
C MET A 61 -3.77 14.98 12.49
N PRO A 62 -3.72 16.24 12.06
CA PRO A 62 -4.91 17.07 11.98
C PRO A 62 -5.92 16.45 11.02
N GLU A 63 -7.18 16.76 11.23
CA GLU A 63 -8.20 16.41 10.25
C GLU A 63 -7.77 16.92 8.86
N ASN A 64 -7.80 16.05 7.87
CA ASN A 64 -7.30 16.38 6.54
C ASN A 64 -8.14 15.73 5.45
N GLU A 65 -8.09 16.33 4.27
CA GLU A 65 -8.72 15.82 3.06
C GLU A 65 -7.67 15.50 2.00
N LEU A 66 -7.89 14.43 1.27
CA LEU A 66 -7.00 13.96 0.23
C LEU A 66 -7.79 13.56 -1.01
N LEU A 67 -7.44 14.12 -2.15
CA LEU A 67 -7.83 13.61 -3.46
C LEU A 67 -6.62 12.94 -4.09
N LYS A 68 -6.70 11.64 -4.35
CA LYS A 68 -5.60 10.85 -4.90
C LYS A 68 -6.01 10.17 -6.19
N ALA A 69 -5.23 10.36 -7.25
CA ALA A 69 -5.27 9.56 -8.46
C ALA A 69 -4.10 8.58 -8.45
N SER A 70 -4.37 7.34 -8.82
CA SER A 70 -3.36 6.27 -8.94
C SER A 70 -3.46 5.61 -10.29
N PHE A 71 -2.31 5.35 -10.89
CA PHE A 71 -2.14 4.62 -12.14
C PHE A 71 -1.15 3.49 -11.89
N ALA A 72 -1.49 2.28 -12.30
CA ALA A 72 -0.56 1.16 -12.22
C ALA A 72 -0.59 0.39 -13.53
N LEU A 73 0.59 0.17 -14.10
CA LEU A 73 0.81 -0.63 -15.28
C LEU A 73 1.49 -1.92 -14.86
N GLU A 74 0.82 -3.05 -15.08
CA GLU A 74 1.31 -4.38 -14.74
C GLU A 74 1.55 -5.16 -16.02
N TYR A 75 2.72 -5.72 -16.18
CA TYR A 75 3.10 -6.49 -17.36
C TYR A 75 3.85 -7.77 -17.00
N THR A 76 3.40 -8.88 -17.58
CA THR A 76 4.07 -10.17 -17.47
C THR A 76 4.45 -10.66 -18.86
N PRO A 77 5.75 -10.67 -19.21
CA PRO A 77 6.21 -11.17 -20.50
C PRO A 77 5.87 -12.65 -20.70
N ALA A 78 5.71 -13.04 -21.97
CA ALA A 78 5.46 -14.44 -22.35
C ALA A 78 4.36 -15.14 -21.52
N HIS A 79 3.34 -14.39 -21.15
CA HIS A 79 2.22 -14.89 -20.39
C HIS A 79 1.18 -15.47 -21.34
N TYR A 80 1.17 -16.78 -21.49
CA TYR A 80 0.25 -17.49 -22.34
C TYR A 80 -1.15 -17.57 -21.73
N TYR A 81 -2.16 -17.61 -22.58
CA TYR A 81 -3.53 -17.80 -22.15
C TYR A 81 -4.27 -18.79 -23.04
N ARG A 82 -5.27 -19.41 -22.49
CA ARG A 82 -6.26 -20.21 -23.23
C ARG A 82 -7.63 -19.59 -23.12
N MET A 83 -8.42 -19.79 -24.15
CA MET A 83 -9.83 -19.38 -24.13
C MET A 83 -10.70 -20.49 -23.53
N TYR A 84 -11.37 -20.19 -22.44
CA TYR A 84 -12.32 -21.10 -21.83
C TYR A 84 -13.67 -20.40 -21.63
N ARG A 85 -14.72 -20.92 -22.28
CA ARG A 85 -16.09 -20.34 -22.25
C ARG A 85 -16.13 -18.84 -22.60
N GLY A 86 -15.35 -18.41 -23.60
CA GLY A 86 -15.30 -17.02 -24.04
C GLY A 86 -14.49 -16.08 -23.14
N LYS A 87 -13.80 -16.60 -22.11
CA LYS A 87 -12.92 -15.83 -21.22
C LYS A 87 -11.48 -16.26 -21.38
N LYS A 88 -10.56 -15.28 -21.31
CA LYS A 88 -9.12 -15.56 -21.21
C LYS A 88 -8.81 -16.14 -19.82
N VAL A 89 -8.16 -17.27 -19.79
CA VAL A 89 -7.58 -17.89 -18.59
C VAL A 89 -6.10 -17.94 -18.78
N TYR A 90 -5.37 -17.13 -18.01
CA TYR A 90 -3.92 -17.09 -18.07
C TYR A 90 -3.31 -18.30 -17.37
N GLU A 91 -2.26 -18.83 -17.96
CA GLU A 91 -1.44 -19.89 -17.38
C GLU A 91 -0.32 -19.27 -16.56
N GLU A 92 0.38 -20.08 -15.76
CA GLU A 92 1.55 -19.58 -15.03
C GLU A 92 2.65 -19.14 -15.99
N SER A 93 3.20 -17.96 -15.72
CA SER A 93 4.31 -17.44 -16.51
C SER A 93 5.64 -17.73 -15.83
N LYS A 94 6.63 -18.17 -16.61
CA LYS A 94 8.02 -18.31 -16.16
C LYS A 94 8.79 -16.99 -16.14
N CYS A 95 8.15 -15.90 -16.52
CA CYS A 95 8.76 -14.57 -16.54
C CYS A 95 8.32 -13.76 -15.31
N PRO A 96 9.15 -12.81 -14.85
CA PRO A 96 8.77 -11.92 -13.78
C PRO A 96 7.59 -11.01 -14.19
N THR A 97 6.77 -10.67 -13.23
CA THR A 97 5.74 -9.65 -13.36
C THR A 97 6.33 -8.31 -12.93
N PHE A 98 6.28 -7.34 -13.83
CA PHE A 98 6.71 -5.96 -13.58
C PHE A 98 5.50 -5.08 -13.31
N THR A 99 5.60 -4.22 -12.31
CA THR A 99 4.56 -3.22 -12.03
C THR A 99 5.19 -1.85 -11.89
N LEU A 100 4.70 -0.90 -12.66
CA LEU A 100 5.02 0.52 -12.53
C LEU A 100 3.79 1.23 -11.99
N ARG A 101 3.91 1.88 -10.85
CA ARG A 101 2.83 2.61 -10.21
C ARG A 101 3.19 4.08 -10.06
N TYR A 102 2.20 4.92 -10.31
CA TYR A 102 2.30 6.35 -10.09
C TYR A 102 1.07 6.83 -9.33
N ASP A 103 1.31 7.45 -8.18
CA ASP A 103 0.27 8.06 -7.34
C ASP A 103 0.46 9.59 -7.31
N ARG A 104 -0.62 10.31 -7.49
CA ARG A 104 -0.66 11.76 -7.36
C ARG A 104 -1.69 12.15 -6.32
N ALA A 105 -1.25 12.86 -5.28
CA ALA A 105 -2.11 13.56 -4.35
C ALA A 105 -2.29 15.01 -4.79
N PHE A 106 -3.54 15.44 -4.89
CA PHE A 106 -3.91 16.80 -5.32
C PHE A 106 -4.29 17.63 -4.11
N PRO A 107 -3.73 18.86 -3.97
CA PRO A 107 -4.16 19.76 -2.93
C PRO A 107 -5.60 20.22 -3.20
N LEU A 108 -6.47 20.04 -2.21
CA LEU A 108 -7.82 20.58 -2.26
C LEU A 108 -7.86 21.98 -1.67
N LYS A 109 -8.54 22.88 -2.36
CA LYS A 109 -8.81 24.24 -1.85
C LYS A 109 -10.02 24.18 -0.93
N GLY A 110 -9.80 23.85 0.33
CA GLY A 110 -10.85 23.75 1.35
C GLY A 110 -10.39 24.31 2.69
N ALA A 111 -11.24 24.18 3.71
CA ALA A 111 -10.92 24.59 5.07
C ALA A 111 -9.92 23.64 5.76
N LEU A 112 -9.79 22.40 5.25
CA LEU A 112 -8.93 21.39 5.82
C LEU A 112 -7.58 21.32 5.08
N PRO A 113 -6.49 21.04 5.79
CA PRO A 113 -5.20 20.79 5.17
C PRO A 113 -5.28 19.59 4.21
N SER A 114 -4.63 19.74 3.07
CA SER A 114 -4.62 18.70 2.03
C SER A 114 -3.19 18.43 1.59
N PRO A 115 -2.71 17.18 1.65
CA PRO A 115 -1.38 16.83 1.21
C PRO A 115 -1.27 16.90 -0.32
N SER A 116 -0.07 17.25 -0.77
CA SER A 116 0.30 17.23 -2.18
C SER A 116 1.62 16.51 -2.34
N TYR A 117 1.63 15.44 -3.12
CA TYR A 117 2.85 14.68 -3.41
C TYR A 117 2.71 13.86 -4.69
N HIS A 118 3.83 13.41 -5.19
CA HIS A 118 3.93 12.40 -6.22
C HIS A 118 4.69 11.21 -5.66
N LEU A 119 4.24 10.02 -5.98
CA LEU A 119 4.93 8.78 -5.69
C LEU A 119 5.07 7.98 -6.98
N ALA A 120 6.27 7.57 -7.32
CA ALA A 120 6.49 6.52 -8.31
C ALA A 120 7.10 5.30 -7.65
N GLU A 121 6.57 4.15 -7.99
CA GLU A 121 7.03 2.85 -7.50
C GLU A 121 7.23 1.91 -8.68
N PHE A 122 8.32 1.18 -8.65
CA PHE A 122 8.58 0.04 -9.52
C PHE A 122 8.68 -1.21 -8.69
N SER A 123 8.04 -2.28 -9.14
CA SER A 123 8.21 -3.60 -8.53
C SER A 123 8.40 -4.67 -9.59
N ALA A 124 9.20 -5.66 -9.25
CA ALA A 124 9.38 -6.88 -10.02
C ALA A 124 9.27 -8.06 -9.07
N ARG A 125 8.48 -9.06 -9.44
CA ARG A 125 8.27 -10.27 -8.63
C ARG A 125 8.19 -11.49 -9.50
N GLN A 126 8.68 -12.62 -8.99
CA GLN A 126 8.59 -13.90 -9.66
C GLN A 126 8.63 -15.04 -8.65
N SER A 127 7.89 -16.11 -8.94
CA SER A 127 7.98 -17.40 -8.28
C SER A 127 8.63 -18.39 -9.25
N ILE A 128 9.66 -19.07 -8.81
CA ILE A 128 10.41 -20.04 -9.61
C ILE A 128 10.34 -21.40 -8.89
N GLU A 129 9.79 -22.39 -9.55
CA GLU A 129 9.75 -23.75 -9.03
C GLU A 129 11.04 -24.50 -9.41
N PHE A 130 11.70 -25.09 -8.41
CA PHE A 130 12.87 -25.94 -8.57
C PHE A 130 12.54 -27.40 -8.19
N GLY A 131 12.36 -28.25 -9.19
CA GLY A 131 12.00 -29.64 -8.97
C GLY A 131 10.59 -29.79 -8.37
N MET A 132 10.38 -30.83 -7.56
CA MET A 132 9.05 -31.19 -7.07
C MET A 132 8.65 -30.53 -5.73
N PHE A 133 9.62 -29.97 -4.99
CA PHE A 133 9.35 -29.54 -3.59
C PHE A 133 9.89 -28.14 -3.24
N ASN A 134 10.58 -27.47 -4.15
CA ASN A 134 11.23 -26.22 -3.84
C ASN A 134 10.70 -25.09 -4.73
N THR A 135 10.32 -23.99 -4.10
CA THR A 135 9.91 -22.76 -4.77
C THR A 135 10.79 -21.61 -4.28
N LEU A 136 11.28 -20.81 -5.19
CA LEU A 136 11.97 -19.56 -4.89
C LEU A 136 11.08 -18.39 -5.28
N ASP A 137 10.63 -17.65 -4.30
CA ASP A 137 9.92 -16.39 -4.47
C ASP A 137 10.88 -15.23 -4.28
N TRP A 138 10.93 -14.31 -5.23
CA TRP A 138 11.69 -13.09 -5.09
C TRP A 138 10.88 -11.86 -5.49
N ALA A 139 11.12 -10.75 -4.81
CA ALA A 139 10.51 -9.48 -5.11
C ALA A 139 11.53 -8.34 -4.91
N VAL A 140 11.51 -7.39 -5.83
CA VAL A 140 12.30 -6.16 -5.75
C VAL A 140 11.33 -5.00 -5.87
N ASN A 141 11.39 -4.06 -4.91
CA ASN A 141 10.56 -2.88 -4.90
C ASN A 141 11.46 -1.65 -4.75
N ALA A 142 11.24 -0.65 -5.58
CA ALA A 142 11.90 0.64 -5.51
C ALA A 142 10.89 1.76 -5.72
N GLY A 143 11.03 2.86 -5.00
CA GLY A 143 10.10 3.97 -5.16
C GLY A 143 10.69 5.27 -4.64
N THR A 144 10.10 6.37 -5.05
CA THR A 144 10.50 7.69 -4.62
C THR A 144 9.32 8.64 -4.56
N PHE A 145 9.39 9.51 -3.56
CA PHE A 145 8.48 10.64 -3.43
C PHE A 145 9.16 11.92 -3.89
N TRP A 146 8.41 12.77 -4.57
CA TRP A 146 8.86 14.13 -4.86
C TRP A 146 7.70 15.12 -4.73
N ASN A 147 8.05 16.39 -4.65
CA ASN A 147 7.09 17.48 -4.49
C ASN A 147 6.21 17.33 -3.23
N LYS A 148 6.85 16.97 -2.12
CA LYS A 148 6.20 16.64 -0.85
C LYS A 148 5.76 17.90 -0.13
N SER A 149 4.47 18.09 0.11
CA SER A 149 3.91 19.17 0.89
C SER A 149 2.73 18.70 1.71
N GLY A 150 2.72 18.99 3.01
CA GLY A 150 1.61 18.67 3.91
C GLY A 150 1.33 17.18 4.09
N MET A 151 2.31 16.30 3.78
CA MET A 151 2.17 14.85 3.98
C MET A 151 1.96 14.54 5.45
N GLN A 152 1.05 13.63 5.71
CA GLN A 152 0.74 13.10 7.04
C GLN A 152 1.26 11.67 7.15
N PHE A 153 1.36 11.15 8.38
CA PHE A 153 1.84 9.80 8.62
C PHE A 153 1.24 8.71 7.71
N PRO A 154 -0.08 8.69 7.44
CA PRO A 154 -0.66 7.68 6.56
C PRO A 154 -0.30 7.82 5.08
N ASP A 155 0.34 8.94 4.68
CA ASP A 155 0.73 9.18 3.29
C ASP A 155 2.11 8.60 2.95
N PHE A 156 2.92 8.32 3.97
CA PHE A 156 4.21 7.67 3.78
C PHE A 156 4.07 6.21 3.38
N LYS A 157 5.07 5.68 2.73
CA LYS A 157 5.16 4.25 2.47
C LYS A 157 5.51 3.54 3.76
N HIS A 158 4.59 2.69 4.23
CA HIS A 158 4.82 1.83 5.37
C HIS A 158 5.29 0.46 4.88
N PHE A 159 6.47 0.06 5.32
CA PHE A 159 6.95 -1.30 5.09
C PHE A 159 6.31 -2.22 6.12
N ALA A 160 5.82 -3.38 5.66
CA ALA A 160 5.29 -4.38 6.56
C ALA A 160 6.41 -4.92 7.45
N THR A 161 6.23 -4.78 8.76
CA THR A 161 7.19 -5.21 9.77
C THR A 161 6.52 -6.16 10.73
N THR A 162 7.21 -7.25 11.05
CA THR A 162 6.73 -8.23 12.04
C THR A 162 7.77 -8.38 13.14
N GLY A 163 7.28 -8.40 14.38
CA GLY A 163 8.12 -8.72 15.54
C GLY A 163 8.34 -10.23 15.76
N LEU A 164 7.68 -11.08 14.99
CA LEU A 164 7.73 -12.53 15.14
C LEU A 164 8.22 -13.18 13.84
N PRO A 165 9.45 -13.68 13.78
CA PRO A 165 10.03 -14.24 12.54
C PRO A 165 9.40 -15.57 12.10
N VAL A 166 8.48 -16.14 12.87
CA VAL A 166 8.02 -17.54 12.69
C VAL A 166 6.64 -17.64 12.03
N THR A 167 5.86 -16.56 11.94
CA THR A 167 4.43 -16.66 11.61
C THR A 167 4.05 -16.21 10.22
N GLU A 168 4.93 -15.58 9.47
CA GLU A 168 4.55 -15.02 8.17
C GLU A 168 5.41 -15.56 7.02
N ARG A 169 4.72 -16.18 6.06
CA ARG A 169 5.32 -16.78 4.86
C ARG A 169 5.41 -15.81 3.67
N SER A 170 5.10 -14.54 3.86
CA SER A 170 5.05 -13.56 2.79
C SER A 170 6.31 -12.69 2.78
N PHE A 171 6.92 -12.53 1.63
CA PHE A 171 8.06 -11.62 1.41
C PHE A 171 7.74 -10.15 1.70
N ASP A 172 6.47 -9.78 1.68
CA ASP A 172 6.02 -8.41 1.97
C ASP A 172 6.18 -8.03 3.45
N THR A 173 6.51 -8.98 4.32
CA THR A 173 6.61 -8.81 5.77
C THR A 173 8.02 -9.06 6.32
N GLY A 174 9.03 -9.03 5.46
CA GLY A 174 10.39 -9.50 5.75
C GLY A 174 11.25 -8.64 6.66
N PHE A 175 10.76 -7.51 7.22
CA PHE A 175 11.57 -6.65 8.07
C PHE A 175 11.20 -6.81 9.54
N SER A 176 12.15 -7.34 10.32
CA SER A 176 12.08 -7.22 11.78
C SER A 176 12.62 -5.85 12.17
N LEU A 177 11.76 -4.96 12.63
CA LEU A 177 12.17 -3.70 13.23
C LEU A 177 12.10 -3.80 14.73
N LEU A 178 13.20 -3.40 15.35
CA LEU A 178 13.35 -3.48 16.79
C LEU A 178 12.33 -2.58 17.49
N ASP A 179 12.25 -1.28 17.20
CA ASP A 179 11.34 -0.37 17.89
C ASP A 179 10.77 0.76 17.03
N ASN A 180 11.09 0.84 15.75
CA ASN A 180 10.72 1.94 14.89
C ASN A 180 9.99 1.48 13.62
N TYR A 181 9.05 2.28 13.14
CA TYR A 181 8.48 2.10 11.81
C TYR A 181 9.49 2.43 10.72
N ALA A 182 9.59 1.56 9.70
CA ALA A 182 10.24 1.93 8.46
C ALA A 182 9.23 2.62 7.55
N TYR A 183 9.55 3.84 7.15
CA TYR A 183 8.78 4.62 6.20
C TYR A 183 9.70 5.51 5.37
N SER A 184 9.26 5.90 4.20
CA SER A 184 9.98 6.80 3.31
C SER A 184 9.04 7.86 2.69
#